data_9fda329f70de756bdf5831fd6920792d
#
_entry.id   9fda329f70de756bdf5831fd6920792d
#
_cell.length_a   1.000
_cell.length_b   1.000
_cell.length_c   1.000
_cell.angle_alpha   90.00
_cell.angle_beta   90.00
_cell.angle_gamma   90.00
#
_symmetry.space_group_name_H-M   'P 1'
#
loop_
_entity.id
_entity.type
_entity.pdbx_description
1 polymer ?
#
loop_
_entity_poly.entity_id
_entity_poly.type
_entity_poly.pdbx_seq_one_letter_code
_entity_poly.pdbx_strand_id
1 'polypeptide(L)'
;MFEIEKVSGIGEYKKEKFLDIHADTKNPNLEEYIYLAPNGKVFLVERKNTLEVRSDRNLSKLLKEEFESVMTSRYFGVGGVEIVLSGQVEEDKIGDLVRLSYNLTKEMAD
;
A
#
# COMPACT_ATOMS: atom_id res chain seq x y z
N MET A 1 5.79 11.32 7.15
CA MET A 1 4.39 10.90 6.96
C MET A 1 4.08 10.84 5.47
N PHE A 2 3.45 9.76 5.03
CA PHE A 2 3.09 9.60 3.62
C PHE A 2 1.92 10.52 3.24
N GLU A 3 2.03 11.19 2.10
CA GLU A 3 0.98 12.06 1.58
C GLU A 3 0.67 11.68 0.13
N ILE A 4 -0.50 11.07 -0.09
CA ILE A 4 -0.89 10.60 -1.41
C ILE A 4 -1.01 11.75 -2.43
N GLU A 5 -1.33 12.94 -1.97
CA GLU A 5 -1.48 14.11 -2.84
C GLU A 5 -0.19 14.47 -3.56
N LYS A 6 0.94 14.05 -3.02
CA LYS A 6 2.26 14.30 -3.62
C LYS A 6 2.65 13.25 -4.66
N VAL A 7 1.88 12.18 -4.79
CA VAL A 7 2.16 11.13 -5.77
C VAL A 7 1.61 11.54 -7.12
N SER A 8 2.48 11.70 -8.10
CA SER A 8 2.07 12.07 -9.46
C SER A 8 1.50 10.86 -10.21
N GLY A 9 0.62 11.12 -11.18
CA GLY A 9 0.09 10.07 -12.04
C GLY A 9 -1.01 9.23 -11.44
N ILE A 10 -1.60 9.66 -10.32
CA ILE A 10 -2.76 9.01 -9.72
C ILE A 10 -4.01 9.81 -10.10
N GLY A 11 -5.02 9.15 -10.63
CA GLY A 11 -6.30 9.75 -10.96
C GLY A 11 -7.26 9.73 -9.78
N GLU A 12 -8.53 9.51 -10.06
CA GLU A 12 -9.56 9.47 -9.03
C GLU A 12 -9.38 8.29 -8.09
N TYR A 13 -9.67 8.51 -6.80
CA TYR A 13 -9.67 7.46 -5.80
C TYR A 13 -10.61 7.83 -4.67
N LYS A 14 -11.00 6.85 -3.87
CA LYS A 14 -11.72 7.05 -2.62
C LYS A 14 -10.87 6.61 -1.46
N LYS A 15 -10.87 7.39 -0.38
CA LYS A 15 -10.21 7.05 0.88
C LYS A 15 -11.29 6.64 1.89
N GLU A 16 -11.15 5.47 2.47
CA GLU A 16 -12.08 4.97 3.47
C GLU A 16 -11.33 4.53 4.73
N LYS A 17 -11.96 4.66 5.87
CA LYS A 17 -11.40 4.15 7.11
C LYS A 17 -11.38 2.63 7.07
N PHE A 18 -10.25 2.04 7.42
CA PHE A 18 -10.06 0.59 7.39
C PHE A 18 -10.14 0.04 8.81
N LEU A 19 -11.10 -0.87 9.04
CA LEU A 19 -11.23 -1.57 10.31
C LEU A 19 -10.80 -3.01 10.08
N ASP A 20 -9.52 -3.28 10.40
CA ASP A 20 -8.98 -4.62 10.32
C ASP A 20 -9.41 -5.39 11.57
N ILE A 21 -10.27 -6.39 11.40
CA ILE A 21 -10.75 -7.21 12.50
C ILE A 21 -9.64 -8.02 13.17
N HIS A 22 -8.50 -8.15 12.50
CA HIS A 22 -7.31 -8.81 13.04
C HIS A 22 -6.32 -7.83 13.67
N ALA A 23 -6.62 -6.52 13.62
CA ALA A 23 -5.77 -5.52 14.23
C ALA A 23 -5.82 -5.63 15.74
N ASP A 24 -4.76 -5.14 16.39
CA ASP A 24 -4.66 -5.13 17.84
C ASP A 24 -5.77 -4.30 18.45
N THR A 25 -6.71 -4.95 19.13
CA THR A 25 -7.84 -4.29 19.78
C THR A 25 -7.43 -3.42 20.97
N LYS A 26 -6.16 -3.48 21.39
CA LYS A 26 -5.64 -2.64 22.47
C LYS A 26 -5.44 -1.19 22.04
N ASN A 27 -5.48 -0.91 20.75
CA ASN A 27 -5.33 0.45 20.21
C ASN A 27 -6.51 0.80 19.30
N PRO A 28 -7.70 1.03 19.89
CA PRO A 28 -8.90 1.33 19.10
C PRO A 28 -8.83 2.65 18.34
N ASN A 29 -7.83 3.50 18.64
CA ASN A 29 -7.65 4.79 17.99
C ASN A 29 -6.64 4.76 16.83
N LEU A 30 -6.17 3.56 16.44
CA LEU A 30 -5.29 3.43 15.29
C LEU A 30 -6.07 3.81 14.04
N GLU A 31 -5.63 4.89 13.40
CA GLU A 31 -6.21 5.32 12.14
C GLU A 31 -5.53 4.58 11.00
N GLU A 32 -6.28 3.68 10.38
CA GLU A 32 -5.84 2.95 9.20
C GLU A 32 -6.84 3.22 8.07
N TYR A 33 -6.33 3.36 6.86
CA TYR A 33 -7.16 3.74 5.72
C TYR A 33 -6.87 2.83 4.53
N ILE A 34 -7.91 2.60 3.73
CA ILE A 34 -7.77 1.97 2.42
C ILE A 34 -8.11 2.99 1.35
N TYR A 35 -7.44 2.85 0.22
CA TYR A 35 -7.64 3.71 -0.94
C TYR A 35 -8.12 2.84 -2.10
N LEU A 36 -9.23 3.24 -2.70
CA LEU A 36 -9.93 2.48 -3.73
C LEU A 36 -9.75 3.15 -5.08
N ALA A 37 -9.38 2.36 -6.09
CA ALA A 37 -9.36 2.80 -7.47
C ALA A 37 -10.79 2.97 -7.99
N PRO A 38 -10.99 3.56 -9.19
CA PRO A 38 -12.34 3.78 -9.73
C PRO A 38 -13.19 2.51 -9.87
N ASN A 39 -12.56 1.34 -10.02
CA ASN A 39 -13.26 0.06 -10.10
C ASN A 39 -13.67 -0.50 -8.73
N GLY A 40 -13.43 0.25 -7.65
CA GLY A 40 -13.79 -0.16 -6.29
C GLY A 40 -12.80 -1.09 -5.62
N LYS A 41 -11.70 -1.41 -6.27
CA LYS A 41 -10.67 -2.31 -5.69
C LYS A 41 -9.60 -1.50 -4.96
N VAL A 42 -9.10 -2.08 -3.86
CA VAL A 42 -8.08 -1.44 -3.02
C VAL A 42 -6.72 -1.47 -3.72
N PHE A 43 -6.05 -0.31 -3.78
CA PHE A 43 -4.69 -0.22 -4.30
C PHE A 43 -3.66 0.19 -3.25
N LEU A 44 -4.11 0.68 -2.10
CA LEU A 44 -3.21 1.15 -1.04
C LEU A 44 -3.87 0.94 0.31
N VAL A 45 -3.10 0.41 1.26
CA VAL A 45 -3.49 0.37 2.67
C VAL A 45 -2.50 1.23 3.42
N GLU A 46 -2.99 2.24 4.10
CA GLU A 46 -2.17 3.13 4.92
C GLU A 46 -2.36 2.77 6.39
N ARG A 47 -1.28 2.33 7.03
CA ARG A 47 -1.26 2.05 8.46
C ARG A 47 -0.40 3.10 9.15
N LYS A 48 -0.33 3.06 10.46
CA LYS A 48 0.41 4.05 11.24
C LYS A 48 1.87 4.17 10.80
N ASN A 49 2.55 3.04 10.62
CA ASN A 49 3.98 3.01 10.33
C ASN A 49 4.33 2.32 9.01
N THR A 50 3.35 1.78 8.30
CA THR A 50 3.58 1.05 7.07
C THR A 50 2.57 1.41 6.00
N LEU A 51 2.95 1.16 4.75
CA LEU A 51 2.04 1.18 3.60
C LEU A 51 2.06 -0.19 2.96
N GLU A 52 0.91 -0.62 2.43
CA GLU A 52 0.81 -1.85 1.67
C GLU A 52 0.32 -1.52 0.26
N VAL A 53 0.99 -2.05 -0.73
CA VAL A 53 0.67 -1.81 -2.15
C VAL A 53 0.63 -3.13 -2.90
N ARG A 54 -0.12 -3.18 -4.00
CA ARG A 54 -0.10 -4.32 -4.91
C ARG A 54 1.16 -4.27 -5.75
N SER A 55 1.72 -5.44 -6.02
CA SER A 55 2.85 -5.58 -6.93
C SER A 55 2.85 -7.00 -7.49
N ASP A 56 3.45 -7.19 -8.67
CA ASP A 56 3.60 -8.54 -9.18
C ASP A 56 4.61 -9.32 -8.37
N ARG A 57 4.62 -10.64 -8.54
CA ARG A 57 5.47 -11.53 -7.73
C ARG A 57 6.95 -11.26 -7.90
N ASN A 58 7.39 -10.95 -9.13
CA ASN A 58 8.80 -10.71 -9.42
C ASN A 58 9.28 -9.44 -8.73
N LEU A 59 8.51 -8.36 -8.85
CA LEU A 59 8.82 -7.10 -8.19
C LEU A 59 8.80 -7.24 -6.68
N SER A 60 7.79 -7.93 -6.14
CA SER A 60 7.69 -8.18 -4.70
C SER A 60 8.94 -8.89 -4.17
N LYS A 61 9.38 -9.93 -4.90
CA LYS A 61 10.58 -10.68 -4.53
C LYS A 61 11.82 -9.82 -4.54
N LEU A 62 12.00 -9.03 -5.61
CA LEU A 62 13.16 -8.15 -5.73
C LEU A 62 13.19 -7.10 -4.63
N LEU A 63 12.05 -6.50 -4.30
CA LEU A 63 11.97 -5.50 -3.25
C LEU A 63 12.30 -6.09 -1.89
N LYS A 64 11.80 -7.29 -1.60
CA LYS A 64 12.09 -7.96 -0.33
C LYS A 64 13.55 -8.37 -0.21
N GLU A 65 14.20 -8.70 -1.32
CA GLU A 65 15.63 -9.02 -1.34
C GLU A 65 16.50 -7.78 -1.16
N GLU A 66 16.08 -6.66 -1.75
CA GLU A 66 16.83 -5.41 -1.73
C GLU A 66 16.70 -4.65 -0.40
N PHE A 67 15.51 -4.66 0.20
CA PHE A 67 15.22 -3.86 1.40
C PHE A 67 14.69 -4.74 2.52
N GLU A 68 15.36 -4.71 3.68
CA GLU A 68 14.89 -5.42 4.88
C GLU A 68 13.57 -4.84 5.40
N SER A 69 13.30 -3.57 5.09
CA SER A 69 12.08 -2.89 5.51
C SER A 69 10.86 -3.21 4.65
N VAL A 70 11.00 -4.10 3.66
CA VAL A 70 9.89 -4.52 2.80
C VAL A 70 9.54 -5.98 3.12
N MET A 71 8.25 -6.20 3.39
CA MET A 71 7.70 -7.50 3.79
C MET A 71 6.56 -7.89 2.87
N THR A 72 6.15 -9.15 2.94
CA THR A 72 4.92 -9.59 2.26
C THR A 72 3.73 -8.85 2.89
N SER A 73 2.84 -8.36 2.04
CA SER A 73 1.66 -7.62 2.47
C SER A 73 0.71 -8.50 3.28
N ARG A 74 0.25 -8.01 4.42
CA ARG A 74 -0.79 -8.69 5.21
C ARG A 74 -2.13 -8.64 4.49
N TYR A 75 -2.40 -7.54 3.82
CA TYR A 75 -3.68 -7.32 3.13
C TYR A 75 -3.73 -8.03 1.77
N PHE A 76 -2.70 -7.83 0.95
CA PHE A 76 -2.67 -8.37 -0.42
C PHE A 76 -2.03 -9.75 -0.52
N GLY A 77 -1.38 -10.22 0.53
CA GLY A 77 -0.66 -11.48 0.50
C GLY A 77 0.49 -11.44 -0.50
N VAL A 78 0.66 -12.54 -1.24
CA VAL A 78 1.75 -12.65 -2.23
C VAL A 78 1.62 -11.68 -3.40
N GLY A 79 0.47 -11.05 -3.54
CA GLY A 79 0.20 -10.05 -4.58
C GLY A 79 0.58 -8.63 -4.18
N GLY A 80 1.32 -8.45 -3.10
CA GLY A 80 1.74 -7.11 -2.67
C GLY A 80 2.84 -7.13 -1.64
N VAL A 81 3.26 -5.92 -1.25
CA VAL A 81 4.30 -5.73 -0.24
C VAL A 81 3.86 -4.71 0.78
N GLU A 82 4.41 -4.83 1.98
CA GLU A 82 4.23 -3.89 3.07
C GLU A 82 5.57 -3.20 3.32
N ILE A 83 5.56 -1.87 3.31
CA ILE A 83 6.76 -1.03 3.36
C ILE A 83 6.77 -0.24 4.66
N VAL A 84 7.84 -0.36 5.45
CA VAL A 84 8.00 0.42 6.68
C VAL A 84 8.38 1.85 6.29
N LEU A 85 7.57 2.83 6.71
CA LEU A 85 7.75 4.23 6.32
C LEU A 85 9.04 4.88 6.83
N SER A 86 9.56 4.41 7.95
CA SER A 86 10.82 4.90 8.50
C SER A 86 12.02 4.06 8.06
N GLY A 87 11.82 3.18 7.07
CA GLY A 87 12.84 2.24 6.64
C GLY A 87 13.72 2.78 5.52
N GLN A 88 14.32 1.84 4.79
CA GLN A 88 15.33 2.12 3.77
C GLN A 88 14.78 2.63 2.44
N VAL A 89 13.48 2.45 2.19
CA VAL A 89 12.88 2.84 0.92
C VAL A 89 12.65 4.34 0.91
N GLU A 90 13.25 5.03 -0.06
CA GLU A 90 13.11 6.48 -0.18
C GLU A 90 11.70 6.88 -0.58
N GLU A 91 11.31 8.10 -0.19
CA GLU A 91 9.98 8.64 -0.41
C GLU A 91 9.57 8.63 -1.89
N ASP A 92 10.49 8.99 -2.78
CA ASP A 92 10.24 8.96 -4.22
C ASP A 92 9.94 7.55 -4.72
N LYS A 93 10.67 6.56 -4.20
CA LYS A 93 10.45 5.15 -4.55
C LYS A 93 9.10 4.67 -4.03
N ILE A 94 8.73 5.08 -2.84
CA ILE A 94 7.41 4.76 -2.27
C ILE A 94 6.32 5.31 -3.18
N GLY A 95 6.45 6.56 -3.62
CA GLY A 95 5.51 7.18 -4.55
C GLY A 95 5.38 6.40 -5.85
N ASP A 96 6.52 5.95 -6.41
CA ASP A 96 6.53 5.14 -7.63
C ASP A 96 5.77 3.82 -7.42
N LEU A 97 5.96 3.17 -6.27
CA LEU A 97 5.30 1.91 -5.94
C LEU A 97 3.79 2.10 -5.75
N VAL A 98 3.38 3.21 -5.14
CA VAL A 98 1.96 3.53 -4.98
C VAL A 98 1.31 3.76 -6.35
N ARG A 99 1.97 4.52 -7.23
CA ARG A 99 1.47 4.76 -8.59
C ARG A 99 1.36 3.47 -9.39
N LEU A 100 2.36 2.62 -9.30
CA LEU A 100 2.35 1.32 -9.97
C LEU A 100 1.18 0.47 -9.48
N SER A 101 0.97 0.44 -8.16
CA SER A 101 -0.15 -0.28 -7.55
C SER A 101 -1.49 0.26 -8.06
N TYR A 102 -1.63 1.58 -8.14
CA TYR A 102 -2.85 2.20 -8.66
C TYR A 102 -3.12 1.75 -10.10
N ASN A 103 -2.10 1.78 -10.95
CA ASN A 103 -2.25 1.39 -12.36
C ASN A 103 -2.58 -0.09 -12.51
N LEU A 104 -1.95 -0.96 -11.72
CA LEU A 104 -2.29 -2.38 -11.72
C LEU A 104 -3.73 -2.62 -11.29
N THR A 105 -4.15 -1.94 -10.23
CA THR A 105 -5.46 -2.14 -9.63
C THR A 105 -6.58 -1.67 -10.56
N LYS A 106 -6.44 -0.49 -11.15
CA LYS A 106 -7.51 0.09 -11.98
C LYS A 106 -7.78 -0.72 -13.25
N GLU A 107 -6.83 -1.53 -13.68
CA GLU A 107 -6.97 -2.39 -14.86
C GLU A 107 -7.45 -3.80 -14.52
N MET A 108 -7.61 -4.12 -13.24
CA MET A 108 -8.09 -5.43 -12.83
C MET A 108 -9.57 -5.60 -13.20
N ALA A 109 -9.90 -6.73 -13.83
CA ALA A 109 -11.27 -7.07 -14.15
C ALA A 109 -12.03 -7.49 -12.89
N ASP A 110 -13.32 -7.27 -12.92
CA ASP A 110 -14.24 -7.71 -11.85
C ASP A 110 -14.44 -9.24 -11.92
#